data_5fa8c4ac61d9df379eb1904d3bdf9661
#
_entry.id   5fa8c4ac61d9df379eb1904d3bdf9661
#
_cell.length_a   1.000
_cell.length_b   1.000
_cell.length_c   1.000
_cell.angle_alpha   90.00
_cell.angle_beta   90.00
_cell.angle_gamma   90.00
#
_symmetry.space_group_name_H-M   'P 1'
#
loop_
_entity.id
_entity.type
_entity.pdbx_description
1 polymer ?
#
loop_
_entity_poly.entity_id
_entity_poly.type
_entity_poly.pdbx_seq_one_letter_code
_entity_poly.pdbx_strand_id
1 'polypeptide(L)'
;MKFCSQCGALVARRTPPGDTHERFVCEGCQTIPYQTPKLVIGCIPEWEDRILLCRRAIEPRSGLWTLPAGFLELSETTAQAAAREALEEANAAIEIGELYSLYSLPHIDQVYMFYRGRLLNLDFSPGDESLEVQLFS
;
A
#
# COMPACT_ATOMS: atom_id res chain seq x y z
N MET A 1 -16.12 -11.69 -4.34
CA MET A 1 -16.68 -11.88 -2.96
C MET A 1 -17.80 -12.90 -3.01
N LYS A 2 -17.83 -13.82 -2.10
CA LYS A 2 -18.89 -14.85 -2.02
C LYS A 2 -19.74 -14.73 -0.77
N PHE A 3 -19.16 -14.30 0.32
CA PHE A 3 -19.79 -14.33 1.65
C PHE A 3 -19.73 -12.97 2.32
N CYS A 4 -20.77 -12.70 3.13
CA CYS A 4 -20.84 -11.50 3.93
C CYS A 4 -19.87 -11.57 5.10
N SER A 5 -19.08 -10.51 5.30
CA SER A 5 -18.14 -10.42 6.43
C SER A 5 -18.83 -10.22 7.78
N GLN A 6 -20.13 -9.90 7.80
CA GLN A 6 -20.87 -9.65 9.04
C GLN A 6 -21.58 -10.90 9.55
N CYS A 7 -22.22 -11.68 8.67
CA CYS A 7 -23.01 -12.83 9.09
C CYS A 7 -22.62 -14.15 8.40
N GLY A 8 -21.75 -14.12 7.42
CA GLY A 8 -21.29 -15.31 6.70
C GLY A 8 -22.25 -15.86 5.64
N ALA A 9 -23.40 -15.22 5.43
CA ALA A 9 -24.33 -15.64 4.39
C ALA A 9 -23.81 -15.27 2.99
N LEU A 10 -24.39 -15.88 1.96
CA LEU A 10 -24.04 -15.56 0.57
C LEU A 10 -24.41 -14.13 0.23
N VAL A 11 -23.60 -13.50 -0.62
CA VAL A 11 -23.89 -12.18 -1.18
C VAL A 11 -24.26 -12.34 -2.66
N ALA A 12 -25.10 -11.43 -3.15
CA ALA A 12 -25.49 -11.36 -4.54
C ALA A 12 -25.23 -9.96 -5.08
N ARG A 13 -24.97 -9.85 -6.39
CA ARG A 13 -24.78 -8.55 -7.02
C ARG A 13 -26.14 -7.96 -7.37
N ARG A 14 -26.40 -6.75 -6.87
CA ARG A 14 -27.63 -5.97 -7.12
C ARG A 14 -27.33 -4.49 -7.05
N THR A 15 -28.24 -3.71 -7.63
CA THR A 15 -28.23 -2.25 -7.45
C THR A 15 -29.18 -1.93 -6.29
N PRO A 16 -28.66 -1.52 -5.11
CA PRO A 16 -29.52 -1.19 -3.97
C PRO A 16 -30.45 -0.01 -4.29
N PRO A 17 -31.61 0.10 -3.63
CA PRO A 17 -32.48 1.24 -3.81
C PRO A 17 -31.75 2.56 -3.55
N GLY A 18 -31.85 3.49 -4.49
CA GLY A 18 -31.19 4.81 -4.40
C GLY A 18 -29.73 4.82 -4.83
N ASP A 19 -29.16 3.68 -5.16
CA ASP A 19 -27.78 3.59 -5.67
C ASP A 19 -27.79 3.62 -7.21
N THR A 20 -26.63 3.96 -7.79
CA THR A 20 -26.43 3.98 -9.24
C THR A 20 -25.47 2.87 -9.70
N HIS A 21 -24.90 2.12 -8.77
CA HIS A 21 -23.94 1.06 -9.04
C HIS A 21 -24.45 -0.28 -8.52
N GLU A 22 -24.07 -1.32 -9.22
CA GLU A 22 -24.25 -2.68 -8.74
C GLU A 22 -23.28 -2.96 -7.60
N ARG A 23 -23.80 -3.53 -6.50
CA ARG A 23 -23.04 -3.85 -5.30
C ARG A 23 -23.23 -5.30 -4.92
N PHE A 24 -22.34 -5.82 -4.08
CA PHE A 24 -22.62 -7.04 -3.36
C PHE A 24 -23.57 -6.71 -2.20
N VAL A 25 -24.65 -7.47 -2.09
CA VAL A 25 -25.64 -7.30 -1.03
C VAL A 25 -25.81 -8.64 -0.33
N CYS A 26 -25.75 -8.65 1.00
CA CYS A 26 -25.96 -9.87 1.76
C CYS A 26 -27.43 -10.29 1.69
N GLU A 27 -27.69 -11.54 1.34
CA GLU A 27 -29.04 -12.08 1.28
C GLU A 27 -29.61 -12.41 2.66
N GLY A 28 -28.75 -12.55 3.68
CA GLY A 28 -29.15 -12.83 5.04
C GLY A 28 -29.44 -11.59 5.87
N CYS A 29 -28.46 -10.70 6.05
CA CYS A 29 -28.59 -9.55 6.95
C CYS A 29 -28.75 -8.21 6.23
N GLN A 30 -28.82 -8.20 4.88
CA GLN A 30 -28.98 -7.02 4.03
C GLN A 30 -27.80 -6.04 4.07
N THR A 31 -26.70 -6.40 4.70
CA THR A 31 -25.48 -5.58 4.71
C THR A 31 -24.92 -5.45 3.29
N ILE A 32 -24.44 -4.26 2.96
CA ILE A 32 -23.72 -4.00 1.71
C ILE A 32 -22.23 -3.86 2.06
N PRO A 33 -21.43 -4.91 1.84
CA PRO A 33 -19.98 -4.81 2.07
C PRO A 33 -19.32 -4.01 0.94
N TYR A 34 -19.27 -2.71 1.09
CA TYR A 34 -18.69 -1.83 0.08
C TYR A 34 -17.24 -2.17 -0.19
N GLN A 35 -16.90 -2.31 -1.47
CA GLN A 35 -15.53 -2.49 -1.91
C GLN A 35 -14.99 -1.16 -2.41
N THR A 36 -13.81 -0.80 -1.94
CA THR A 36 -13.12 0.43 -2.35
C THR A 36 -11.71 0.11 -2.82
N PRO A 37 -11.10 0.97 -3.64
CA PRO A 37 -9.70 0.78 -4.01
C PRO A 37 -8.80 0.73 -2.77
N LYS A 38 -7.75 -0.08 -2.84
CA LYS A 38 -6.73 -0.14 -1.79
C LYS A 38 -5.72 0.97 -1.99
N LEU A 39 -5.23 1.51 -0.88
CA LEU A 39 -4.19 2.53 -0.88
C LEU A 39 -2.83 1.87 -0.65
N VAL A 40 -1.92 2.06 -1.60
CA VAL A 40 -0.52 1.65 -1.50
C VAL A 40 0.30 2.90 -1.20
N ILE A 41 0.96 2.92 -0.06
CA ILE A 41 1.68 4.09 0.42
C ILE A 41 3.15 3.76 0.52
N GLY A 42 3.98 4.65 0.02
CA GLY A 42 5.41 4.49 0.10
C GLY A 42 6.14 5.80 0.17
N CYS A 43 7.46 5.72 0.13
CA CYS A 43 8.30 6.91 0.10
C CYS A 43 9.44 6.76 -0.89
N ILE A 44 10.04 7.91 -1.22
CA ILE A 44 11.27 8.01 -1.99
C ILE A 44 12.36 8.36 -0.97
N PRO A 45 13.11 7.37 -0.44
CA PRO A 45 14.09 7.63 0.60
C PRO A 45 15.36 8.24 0.00
N GLU A 46 15.59 9.50 0.31
CA GLU A 46 16.71 10.26 -0.25
C GLU A 46 17.88 10.38 0.73
N TRP A 47 19.09 10.24 0.21
CA TRP A 47 20.33 10.58 0.90
C TRP A 47 21.22 11.34 -0.10
N GLU A 48 21.38 12.65 0.15
CA GLU A 48 22.05 13.56 -0.79
C GLU A 48 21.36 13.47 -2.18
N ASP A 49 22.06 13.04 -3.22
CA ASP A 49 21.54 12.90 -4.59
C ASP A 49 21.19 11.46 -4.95
N ARG A 50 21.08 10.58 -3.95
CA ARG A 50 20.81 9.16 -4.16
C ARG A 50 19.49 8.74 -3.51
N ILE A 51 18.95 7.64 -4.00
CA ILE A 51 17.66 7.08 -3.55
C ILE A 51 17.87 5.62 -3.14
N LEU A 52 17.32 5.26 -1.98
CA LEU A 52 17.32 3.88 -1.50
C LEU A 52 16.23 3.07 -2.20
N LEU A 53 16.60 1.97 -2.80
CA LEU A 53 15.67 1.01 -3.39
C LEU A 53 15.81 -0.35 -2.72
N CYS A 54 14.73 -1.12 -2.73
CA CYS A 54 14.66 -2.48 -2.20
C CYS A 54 14.49 -3.45 -3.36
N ARG A 55 15.20 -4.58 -3.31
CA ARG A 55 15.01 -5.66 -4.27
C ARG A 55 14.02 -6.67 -3.69
N ARG A 56 12.92 -6.89 -4.38
CA ARG A 56 11.83 -7.71 -3.88
C ARG A 56 12.23 -9.17 -3.73
N ALA A 57 11.89 -9.77 -2.58
CA ALA A 57 12.08 -11.20 -2.31
C ALA A 57 10.84 -12.04 -2.61
N ILE A 58 9.68 -11.40 -2.83
CA ILE A 58 8.39 -12.07 -2.99
C ILE A 58 7.73 -11.75 -4.33
N GLU A 59 6.85 -12.65 -4.78
CA GLU A 59 6.03 -12.39 -5.96
C GLU A 59 4.88 -11.41 -5.61
N PRO A 60 4.36 -10.64 -6.58
CA PRO A 60 4.86 -10.54 -7.95
C PRO A 60 6.17 -9.74 -8.03
N ARG A 61 6.89 -9.90 -9.14
CA ARG A 61 8.11 -9.15 -9.44
C ARG A 61 9.27 -9.41 -8.48
N SER A 62 9.40 -10.64 -7.97
CA SER A 62 10.59 -11.04 -7.20
C SER A 62 11.87 -10.75 -7.98
N GLY A 63 12.87 -10.20 -7.30
CA GLY A 63 14.15 -9.82 -7.89
C GLY A 63 14.19 -8.44 -8.54
N LEU A 64 13.08 -7.74 -8.68
CA LEU A 64 13.04 -6.38 -9.21
C LEU A 64 13.23 -5.34 -8.11
N TRP A 65 13.84 -4.23 -8.46
CA TRP A 65 14.06 -3.10 -7.55
C TRP A 65 12.82 -2.21 -7.50
N THR A 66 12.49 -1.73 -6.32
CA THR A 66 11.32 -0.89 -6.09
C THR A 66 11.56 0.07 -4.93
N LEU A 67 10.73 1.12 -4.88
CA LEU A 67 10.62 1.96 -3.70
C LEU A 67 9.91 1.18 -2.57
N PRO A 68 10.26 1.42 -1.30
CA PRO A 68 9.53 0.79 -0.20
C PRO A 68 8.09 1.29 -0.19
N ALA A 69 7.14 0.37 -0.22
CA ALA A 69 5.71 0.68 -0.24
C ALA A 69 4.88 -0.54 0.14
N GLY A 70 3.67 -0.30 0.66
CA GLY A 70 2.72 -1.34 0.98
C GLY A 70 1.36 -0.76 1.33
N PHE A 71 0.44 -1.61 1.69
CA PHE A 71 -0.94 -1.20 1.98
C PHE A 71 -1.04 -0.38 3.25
N LEU A 72 -1.86 0.67 3.19
CA LEU A 72 -2.23 1.45 4.36
C LEU A 72 -2.96 0.55 5.37
N GLU A 73 -2.56 0.63 6.63
CA GLU A 73 -3.21 -0.09 7.71
C GLU A 73 -4.30 0.76 8.38
N LEU A 74 -5.21 0.08 9.08
CA LEU A 74 -6.25 0.76 9.83
C LEU A 74 -5.63 1.66 10.92
N SER A 75 -6.26 2.82 11.13
CA SER A 75 -5.87 3.79 12.17
C SER A 75 -4.46 4.39 11.99
N GLU A 76 -3.95 4.35 10.78
CA GLU A 76 -2.63 4.83 10.42
C GLU A 76 -2.78 6.03 9.46
N THR A 77 -1.99 7.08 9.63
CA THR A 77 -1.93 8.14 8.62
C THR A 77 -1.10 7.67 7.44
N THR A 78 -1.28 8.30 6.28
CA THR A 78 -0.49 7.95 5.09
C THR A 78 1.00 8.21 5.31
N ALA A 79 1.37 9.27 6.02
CA ALA A 79 2.77 9.54 6.36
C ALA A 79 3.35 8.46 7.28
N GLN A 80 2.58 8.03 8.28
CA GLN A 80 2.99 6.93 9.16
C GLN A 80 3.21 5.62 8.37
N ALA A 81 2.32 5.34 7.41
CA ALA A 81 2.44 4.16 6.56
C ALA A 81 3.72 4.20 5.73
N ALA A 82 4.06 5.35 5.15
CA ALA A 82 5.27 5.51 4.36
C ALA A 82 6.52 5.23 5.20
N ALA A 83 6.58 5.76 6.42
CA ALA A 83 7.70 5.53 7.34
C ALA A 83 7.78 4.07 7.79
N ARG A 84 6.63 3.44 8.09
CA ARG A 84 6.56 2.05 8.51
C ARG A 84 7.05 1.10 7.41
N GLU A 85 6.62 1.31 6.18
CA GLU A 85 7.02 0.47 5.06
C GLU A 85 8.52 0.54 4.79
N ALA A 86 9.12 1.74 4.90
CA ALA A 86 10.56 1.89 4.79
C ALA A 86 11.30 1.13 5.90
N LEU A 87 10.77 1.17 7.12
CA LEU A 87 11.34 0.44 8.24
C LEU A 87 11.22 -1.08 8.05
N GLU A 88 10.06 -1.55 7.61
CA GLU A 88 9.81 -2.99 7.39
C GLU A 88 10.66 -3.56 6.25
N GLU A 89 10.74 -2.85 5.12
CA GLU A 89 11.39 -3.37 3.92
C GLU A 89 12.89 -3.13 3.85
N ALA A 90 13.38 -2.08 4.51
CA ALA A 90 14.78 -1.68 4.42
C ALA A 90 15.45 -1.38 5.76
N ASN A 91 14.76 -1.57 6.88
CA ASN A 91 15.23 -1.16 8.21
C ASN A 91 15.74 0.28 8.20
N ALA A 92 15.09 1.14 7.40
CA ALA A 92 15.50 2.52 7.17
C ALA A 92 14.70 3.47 8.05
N ALA A 93 15.41 4.33 8.78
CA ALA A 93 14.80 5.42 9.53
C ALA A 93 14.65 6.63 8.62
N ILE A 94 13.42 7.07 8.41
CA ILE A 94 13.05 8.11 7.44
C ILE A 94 12.32 9.25 8.12
N GLU A 95 12.71 10.47 7.80
CA GLU A 95 11.89 11.65 8.07
C GLU A 95 10.99 11.89 6.85
N ILE A 96 9.69 11.73 7.02
CA ILE A 96 8.72 11.91 5.93
C ILE A 96 8.50 13.38 5.67
N GLY A 97 8.63 13.77 4.42
CA GLY A 97 8.39 15.12 3.94
C GLY A 97 7.03 15.28 3.29
N GLU A 98 6.98 15.98 2.17
CA GLU A 98 5.75 16.26 1.45
C GLU A 98 5.35 15.15 0.50
N LEU A 99 4.06 15.11 0.16
CA LEU A 99 3.54 14.19 -0.85
C LEU A 99 4.15 14.57 -2.20
N TYR A 100 4.79 13.59 -2.85
CA TYR A 100 5.44 13.77 -4.15
C TYR A 100 4.51 13.39 -5.30
N SER A 101 3.82 12.26 -5.19
CA SER A 101 2.95 11.78 -6.26
C SER A 101 1.74 11.01 -5.72
N LEU A 102 0.64 11.15 -6.43
CA LEU A 102 -0.56 10.35 -6.24
C LEU A 102 -1.05 9.95 -7.63
N TYR A 103 -1.27 8.66 -7.85
CA TYR A 103 -1.82 8.20 -9.12
C TYR A 103 -2.71 6.98 -8.92
N SER A 104 -3.70 6.88 -9.80
CA SER A 104 -4.69 5.82 -9.76
C SER A 104 -4.36 4.71 -10.73
N LEU A 105 -4.57 3.47 -10.31
CA LEU A 105 -4.45 2.28 -11.14
C LEU A 105 -5.81 1.57 -11.13
N PRO A 106 -6.79 2.07 -11.91
CA PRO A 106 -8.16 1.52 -11.86
C PRO A 106 -8.25 0.08 -12.36
N HIS A 107 -7.34 -0.36 -13.20
CA HIS A 107 -7.32 -1.75 -13.69
C HIS A 107 -7.02 -2.78 -12.60
N ILE A 108 -6.46 -2.37 -11.48
CA ILE A 108 -6.20 -3.23 -10.32
C ILE A 108 -6.84 -2.69 -9.04
N ASP A 109 -7.69 -1.67 -9.16
CA ASP A 109 -8.39 -1.03 -8.03
C ASP A 109 -7.44 -0.60 -6.91
N GLN A 110 -6.40 0.15 -7.27
CA GLN A 110 -5.43 0.69 -6.32
C GLN A 110 -5.14 2.16 -6.59
N VAL A 111 -4.80 2.87 -5.52
CA VAL A 111 -4.30 4.24 -5.56
C VAL A 111 -2.92 4.25 -4.89
N TYR A 112 -1.93 4.77 -5.60
CA TYR A 112 -0.55 4.85 -5.11
C TYR A 112 -0.23 6.26 -4.65
N MET A 113 0.36 6.37 -3.45
CA MET A 113 0.83 7.64 -2.90
C MET A 113 2.28 7.48 -2.47
N PHE A 114 3.16 8.35 -2.96
CA PHE A 114 4.56 8.39 -2.56
C PHE A 114 4.93 9.72 -1.95
N TYR A 115 5.51 9.67 -0.76
CA TYR A 115 6.06 10.83 -0.07
C TYR A 115 7.54 10.95 -0.34
N ARG A 116 8.06 12.16 -0.39
CA ARG A 116 9.49 12.37 -0.27
C ARG A 116 9.89 12.06 1.16
N GLY A 117 11.05 11.43 1.32
CA GLY A 117 11.58 11.10 2.64
C GLY A 117 13.08 11.31 2.66
N ARG A 118 13.60 11.66 3.82
CA ARG A 118 15.02 11.83 4.03
C ARG A 118 15.53 10.74 4.96
N LEU A 119 16.54 10.00 4.54
CA LEU A 119 17.22 9.02 5.41
C LEU A 119 17.89 9.77 6.57
N LEU A 120 17.63 9.31 7.78
CA LEU A 120 18.21 9.90 8.99
C LEU A 120 19.64 9.40 9.23
N ASN A 121 19.97 8.21 8.71
CA ASN A 121 21.28 7.59 8.79
C ASN A 121 21.44 6.58 7.65
N LEU A 122 22.58 5.90 7.60
CA LEU A 122 22.88 4.87 6.62
C LEU A 122 22.82 3.45 7.21
N ASP A 123 22.17 3.26 8.34
CA ASP A 123 22.05 1.97 9.02
C ASP A 123 20.86 1.14 8.49
N PHE A 124 20.70 1.11 7.18
CA PHE A 124 19.67 0.30 6.55
C PHE A 124 20.17 -1.09 6.21
N SER A 125 19.24 -2.04 6.11
CA SER A 125 19.51 -3.43 5.74
C SER A 125 18.22 -4.07 5.24
N PRO A 126 18.31 -5.19 4.48
CA PRO A 126 17.09 -5.83 3.98
C PRO A 126 16.17 -6.29 5.10
N GLY A 127 14.87 -5.97 4.96
CA GLY A 127 13.82 -6.59 5.76
C GLY A 127 13.49 -8.00 5.23
N ASP A 128 12.54 -8.67 5.87
CA ASP A 128 12.21 -10.08 5.57
C ASP A 128 11.73 -10.29 4.13
N GLU A 129 11.12 -9.28 3.51
CA GLU A 129 10.58 -9.37 2.15
C GLU A 129 11.50 -8.74 1.10
N SER A 130 12.72 -8.41 1.47
CA SER A 130 13.72 -7.82 0.59
C SER A 130 14.96 -8.70 0.48
N LEU A 131 15.48 -8.87 -0.75
CA LEU A 131 16.74 -9.59 -0.99
C LEU A 131 17.94 -8.70 -0.67
N GLU A 132 17.87 -7.46 -1.06
CA GLU A 132 18.91 -6.45 -0.83
C GLU A 132 18.30 -5.04 -0.83
N VAL A 133 19.04 -4.10 -0.26
CA VAL A 133 18.72 -2.67 -0.30
C VAL A 133 19.99 -1.92 -0.68
N GLN A 134 19.85 -0.88 -1.52
CA GLN A 134 21.00 -0.17 -2.06
C GLN A 134 20.63 1.26 -2.45
N LEU A 135 21.58 2.18 -2.28
CA LEU A 135 21.47 3.54 -2.79
C LEU A 135 21.83 3.58 -4.27
N PHE A 136 21.02 4.31 -5.05
CA PHE A 136 21.23 4.53 -6.48
C PHE A 136 21.31 6.02 -6.78
N SER A 137 22.16 6.39 -7.69
CA SER A 137 22.29 7.78 -8.18
C SER A 137 21.13 8.16 -9.09
#